data_6c21743d02b7ac84b93ff0e46bde60e4
#
_entry.id   6c21743d02b7ac84b93ff0e46bde60e4
#
_cell.length_a   1.000
_cell.length_b   1.000
_cell.length_c   1.000
_cell.angle_alpha   90.00
_cell.angle_beta   90.00
_cell.angle_gamma   90.00
#
_symmetry.space_group_name_H-M   'P 1'
#
loop_
_entity.id
_entity.type
_entity.pdbx_description
1 polymer ?
#
loop_
_entity_poly.entity_id
_entity_poly.type
_entity_poly.pdbx_seq_one_letter_code
_entity_poly.pdbx_strand_id
1 'polypeptide(L)'
;VFERYLRSVQASGRVVYIVSWPTAQENLNPTIARNALTLANDVTKHPHIILDNERSTRLLRGRIGMLGMYPVANTQFAKSLAQVLKLSTEDSPIQSFDSKDLETCLGNDGRAFIGSTMIKDPNTGKLGSVILHNCMNRSACPPPKGKAAAGSLVLVVSEEMVADPKVSKNIESAIAYVGGRCETLFSGVYVRKNVPGLIAILSMNGLAT
;
A
#
# COMPACT_ATOMS: atom_id res chain seq x y z
N VAL A 1 1.99 -26.66 -13.95
CA VAL A 1 3.29 -26.28 -13.36
C VAL A 1 3.06 -25.18 -12.32
N PHE A 2 2.30 -24.13 -12.65
CA PHE A 2 2.01 -23.00 -11.75
C PHE A 2 1.25 -23.42 -10.48
N GLU A 3 0.18 -24.19 -10.59
CA GLU A 3 -0.58 -24.70 -9.44
C GLU A 3 0.26 -25.57 -8.50
N ARG A 4 1.20 -26.35 -9.02
CA ARG A 4 2.09 -27.19 -8.22
C ARG A 4 3.09 -26.37 -7.43
N TYR A 5 3.60 -25.30 -8.04
CA TYR A 5 4.45 -24.31 -7.38
C TYR A 5 3.69 -23.56 -6.30
N LEU A 6 2.46 -23.09 -6.60
CA LEU A 6 1.61 -22.40 -5.63
C LEU A 6 1.31 -23.25 -4.39
N ARG A 7 0.96 -24.53 -4.56
CA ARG A 7 0.72 -25.43 -3.43
C ARG A 7 1.97 -25.62 -2.56
N SER A 8 3.15 -25.68 -3.17
CA SER A 8 4.40 -25.81 -2.40
C SER A 8 4.75 -24.54 -1.62
N VAL A 9 4.44 -23.36 -2.15
CA VAL A 9 4.68 -22.07 -1.47
C VAL A 9 3.62 -21.84 -0.38
N GLN A 10 2.36 -22.16 -0.62
CA GLN A 10 1.29 -22.08 0.38
C GLN A 10 1.50 -23.00 1.58
N ALA A 11 2.17 -24.13 1.38
CA ALA A 11 2.54 -25.03 2.47
C ALA A 11 3.63 -24.44 3.41
N SER A 12 4.37 -23.43 2.97
CA SER A 12 5.46 -22.79 3.72
C SER A 12 5.09 -21.46 4.39
N GLY A 13 3.90 -20.92 4.15
CA GLY A 13 3.45 -19.65 4.73
C GLY A 13 2.28 -19.01 4.01
N ARG A 14 1.91 -17.81 4.44
CA ARG A 14 0.88 -17.02 3.77
C ARG A 14 1.42 -16.40 2.48
N VAL A 15 0.62 -16.46 1.42
CA VAL A 15 0.95 -15.95 0.09
C VAL A 15 0.03 -14.79 -0.25
N VAL A 16 0.60 -13.67 -0.64
CA VAL A 16 -0.12 -12.52 -1.20
C VAL A 16 0.24 -12.42 -2.67
N TYR A 17 -0.76 -12.48 -3.54
CA TYR A 17 -0.53 -12.36 -4.98
C TYR A 17 -0.40 -10.91 -5.39
N ILE A 18 0.57 -10.60 -6.25
CA ILE A 18 0.72 -9.29 -6.88
C ILE A 18 0.45 -9.48 -8.37
N VAL A 19 -0.58 -8.82 -8.86
CA VAL A 19 -1.07 -9.00 -10.22
C VAL A 19 -1.04 -7.67 -10.96
N SER A 20 -0.43 -7.65 -12.14
CA SER A 20 -0.51 -6.53 -13.06
C SER A 20 -1.77 -6.64 -13.90
N TRP A 21 -2.63 -5.63 -13.84
CA TRP A 21 -3.89 -5.58 -14.59
C TRP A 21 -3.70 -4.79 -15.88
N PRO A 22 -4.08 -5.34 -17.05
CA PRO A 22 -3.86 -4.69 -18.33
C PRO A 22 -4.68 -3.41 -18.49
N THR A 23 -4.19 -2.51 -19.36
CA THR A 23 -4.93 -1.33 -19.81
C THR A 23 -6.14 -1.72 -20.64
N ALA A 24 -7.09 -0.77 -20.82
CA ALA A 24 -8.21 -0.95 -21.74
C ALA A 24 -7.74 -1.26 -23.16
N GLN A 25 -6.63 -0.63 -23.61
CA GLN A 25 -6.07 -0.86 -24.93
C GLN A 25 -5.44 -2.27 -25.06
N GLU A 26 -4.71 -2.74 -24.05
CA GLU A 26 -4.17 -4.09 -24.03
C GLU A 26 -5.26 -5.16 -24.04
N ASN A 27 -6.39 -4.90 -23.38
CA ASN A 27 -7.56 -5.78 -23.33
C ASN A 27 -8.30 -5.91 -24.67
N LEU A 28 -7.99 -5.09 -25.68
CA LEU A 28 -8.48 -5.32 -27.06
C LEU A 28 -7.88 -6.59 -27.68
N ASN A 29 -6.76 -7.08 -27.17
CA ASN A 29 -6.22 -8.38 -27.56
C ASN A 29 -6.98 -9.49 -26.84
N PRO A 30 -7.69 -10.40 -27.59
CA PRO A 30 -8.52 -11.44 -26.99
C PRO A 30 -7.75 -12.40 -26.07
N THR A 31 -6.47 -12.63 -26.35
CA THR A 31 -5.63 -13.50 -25.53
C THR A 31 -5.31 -12.83 -24.19
N ILE A 32 -4.97 -11.54 -24.19
CA ILE A 32 -4.71 -10.77 -22.97
C ILE A 32 -5.99 -10.69 -22.14
N ALA A 33 -7.12 -10.36 -22.75
CA ALA A 33 -8.42 -10.27 -22.08
C ALA A 33 -8.81 -11.59 -21.40
N ARG A 34 -8.65 -12.72 -22.11
CA ARG A 34 -8.93 -14.05 -21.56
C ARG A 34 -8.02 -14.41 -20.40
N ASN A 35 -6.72 -14.16 -20.54
CA ASN A 35 -5.75 -14.44 -19.48
C ASN A 35 -6.00 -13.58 -18.24
N ALA A 36 -6.34 -12.30 -18.43
CA ALA A 36 -6.70 -11.40 -17.33
C ALA A 36 -7.96 -11.90 -16.58
N LEU A 37 -8.99 -12.31 -17.32
CA LEU A 37 -10.23 -12.86 -16.72
C LEU A 37 -9.97 -14.17 -15.96
N THR A 38 -9.19 -15.09 -16.52
CA THR A 38 -8.81 -16.33 -15.84
C THR A 38 -8.06 -16.05 -14.55
N LEU A 39 -7.05 -15.16 -14.63
CA LEU A 39 -6.26 -14.78 -13.47
C LEU A 39 -7.12 -14.08 -12.39
N ALA A 40 -8.07 -13.20 -12.80
CA ALA A 40 -9.00 -12.58 -11.86
C ALA A 40 -9.80 -13.61 -11.08
N ASN A 41 -10.38 -14.61 -11.77
CA ASN A 41 -11.17 -15.65 -11.15
C ASN A 41 -10.40 -16.51 -10.15
N ASP A 42 -9.10 -16.73 -10.42
CA ASP A 42 -8.23 -17.51 -9.55
C ASP A 42 -7.73 -16.70 -8.34
N VAL A 43 -7.37 -15.44 -8.56
CA VAL A 43 -6.73 -14.59 -7.56
C VAL A 43 -7.72 -13.98 -6.57
N THR A 44 -8.98 -13.73 -6.97
CA THR A 44 -9.99 -13.12 -6.08
C THR A 44 -10.33 -13.97 -4.85
N LYS A 45 -10.00 -15.24 -4.87
CA LYS A 45 -10.19 -16.19 -3.74
C LYS A 45 -9.07 -16.12 -2.69
N HIS A 46 -8.06 -15.31 -2.94
CA HIS A 46 -6.84 -15.23 -2.12
C HIS A 46 -6.48 -13.78 -1.81
N PRO A 47 -5.63 -13.52 -0.83
CA PRO A 47 -5.05 -12.19 -0.62
C PRO A 47 -4.31 -11.73 -1.87
N HIS A 48 -4.67 -10.58 -2.43
CA HIS A 48 -4.05 -10.10 -3.65
C HIS A 48 -3.96 -8.58 -3.74
N ILE A 49 -2.95 -8.10 -4.43
CA ILE A 49 -2.72 -6.70 -4.77
C ILE A 49 -2.80 -6.56 -6.28
N ILE A 50 -3.59 -5.62 -6.76
CA ILE A 50 -3.69 -5.30 -8.18
C ILE A 50 -2.85 -4.06 -8.48
N LEU A 51 -1.94 -4.17 -9.45
CA LEU A 51 -1.27 -3.04 -10.08
C LEU A 51 -2.02 -2.73 -11.38
N ASP A 52 -2.77 -1.64 -11.38
CA ASP A 52 -3.59 -1.21 -12.49
C ASP A 52 -2.75 -0.41 -13.48
N ASN A 53 -2.48 -0.99 -14.65
CA ASN A 53 -1.68 -0.37 -15.70
C ASN A 53 -2.36 0.87 -16.30
N GLU A 54 -3.69 0.88 -16.43
CA GLU A 54 -4.44 2.04 -16.91
C GLU A 54 -4.28 3.21 -15.93
N ARG A 55 -4.42 2.93 -14.66
CA ARG A 55 -4.21 3.91 -13.59
C ARG A 55 -2.76 4.42 -13.58
N SER A 56 -1.79 3.53 -13.67
CA SER A 56 -0.36 3.86 -13.73
C SER A 56 -0.05 4.79 -14.90
N THR A 57 -0.57 4.47 -16.07
CA THR A 57 -0.44 5.29 -17.28
C THR A 57 -1.04 6.68 -17.06
N ARG A 58 -2.25 6.75 -16.52
CA ARG A 58 -2.92 8.03 -16.24
C ARG A 58 -2.17 8.91 -15.24
N LEU A 59 -1.62 8.32 -14.17
CA LEU A 59 -0.87 9.04 -13.13
C LEU A 59 0.45 9.61 -13.64
N LEU A 60 1.09 8.93 -14.59
CA LEU A 60 2.42 9.28 -15.10
C LEU A 60 2.41 10.00 -16.45
N ARG A 61 1.24 10.06 -17.11
CA ARG A 61 1.06 10.72 -18.41
C ARG A 61 1.51 12.19 -18.34
N GLY A 62 2.33 12.59 -19.32
CA GLY A 62 2.88 13.94 -19.41
C GLY A 62 4.03 14.23 -18.44
N ARG A 63 4.39 13.28 -17.55
CA ARG A 63 5.52 13.40 -16.62
C ARG A 63 6.68 12.50 -17.00
N ILE A 64 6.39 11.36 -17.59
CA ILE A 64 7.37 10.32 -17.95
C ILE A 64 7.03 9.83 -19.35
N GLY A 65 8.06 9.52 -20.15
CA GLY A 65 7.90 8.91 -21.48
C GLY A 65 7.24 7.52 -21.37
N MET A 66 6.54 7.10 -22.44
CA MET A 66 5.74 5.86 -22.46
C MET A 66 6.52 4.62 -22.00
N LEU A 67 7.79 4.47 -22.40
CA LEU A 67 8.64 3.34 -22.03
C LEU A 67 9.00 3.29 -20.54
N GLY A 68 8.92 4.43 -19.84
CA GLY A 68 9.24 4.53 -18.42
C GLY A 68 8.04 4.37 -17.48
N MET A 69 6.80 4.39 -17.96
CA MET A 69 5.62 4.46 -17.10
C MET A 69 5.48 3.24 -16.19
N TYR A 70 5.50 2.03 -16.74
CA TYR A 70 5.39 0.80 -15.95
C TYR A 70 6.60 0.56 -15.04
N PRO A 71 7.85 0.69 -15.52
CA PRO A 71 9.01 0.59 -14.64
C PRO A 71 8.96 1.54 -13.44
N VAL A 72 8.53 2.79 -13.64
CA VAL A 72 8.43 3.77 -12.55
C VAL A 72 7.31 3.40 -11.57
N ALA A 73 6.11 3.06 -12.06
CA ALA A 73 5.00 2.64 -11.21
C ALA A 73 5.33 1.40 -10.38
N ASN A 74 5.92 0.38 -11.02
CA ASN A 74 6.34 -0.86 -10.37
C ASN A 74 7.45 -0.61 -9.35
N THR A 75 8.41 0.25 -9.66
CA THR A 75 9.48 0.61 -8.72
C THR A 75 8.94 1.36 -7.50
N GLN A 76 7.98 2.27 -7.68
CA GLN A 76 7.36 2.98 -6.56
C GLN A 76 6.58 2.01 -5.66
N PHE A 77 5.82 1.10 -6.25
CA PHE A 77 5.12 0.05 -5.51
C PHE A 77 6.10 -0.84 -4.75
N ALA A 78 7.12 -1.36 -5.43
CA ALA A 78 8.12 -2.24 -4.83
C ALA A 78 8.88 -1.57 -3.67
N LYS A 79 9.20 -0.27 -3.80
CA LYS A 79 9.80 0.52 -2.70
C LYS A 79 8.87 0.63 -1.50
N SER A 80 7.58 0.89 -1.71
CA SER A 80 6.60 0.99 -0.62
C SER A 80 6.44 -0.35 0.10
N LEU A 81 6.36 -1.44 -0.65
CA LEU A 81 6.27 -2.79 -0.10
C LEU A 81 7.55 -3.18 0.65
N ALA A 82 8.72 -2.98 0.05
CA ALA A 82 10.01 -3.27 0.68
C ALA A 82 10.21 -2.46 1.97
N GLN A 83 9.78 -1.20 1.99
CA GLN A 83 9.89 -0.35 3.16
C GLN A 83 8.99 -0.83 4.31
N VAL A 84 7.74 -1.20 4.06
CA VAL A 84 6.85 -1.72 5.10
C VAL A 84 7.32 -3.07 5.61
N LEU A 85 7.80 -3.96 4.72
CA LEU A 85 8.42 -5.23 5.11
C LEU A 85 9.64 -5.03 6.00
N LYS A 86 10.52 -4.11 5.65
CA LYS A 86 11.70 -3.78 6.46
C LYS A 86 11.30 -3.24 7.83
N LEU A 87 10.39 -2.27 7.88
CA LEU A 87 9.95 -1.65 9.13
C LEU A 87 9.23 -2.65 10.05
N SER A 88 8.54 -3.66 9.51
CA SER A 88 7.90 -4.70 10.34
C SER A 88 8.88 -5.65 11.04
N THR A 89 10.17 -5.57 10.73
CA THR A 89 11.24 -6.34 11.39
C THR A 89 12.13 -5.47 12.27
N GLU A 90 11.82 -4.20 12.43
CA GLU A 90 12.59 -3.24 13.21
C GLU A 90 11.80 -2.75 14.42
N ASP A 91 12.48 -2.55 15.54
CA ASP A 91 11.90 -1.91 16.71
C ASP A 91 11.81 -0.39 16.54
N SER A 92 10.80 0.19 17.16
CA SER A 92 10.62 1.63 17.24
C SER A 92 10.61 2.11 18.70
N PRO A 93 11.25 3.25 19.01
CA PRO A 93 11.18 3.83 20.34
C PRO A 93 9.81 4.45 20.67
N ILE A 94 8.94 4.61 19.67
CA ILE A 94 7.61 5.23 19.84
C ILE A 94 6.51 4.18 19.74
N GLN A 95 6.38 3.55 18.55
CA GLN A 95 5.37 2.54 18.30
C GLN A 95 5.86 1.61 17.19
N SER A 96 6.07 0.34 17.52
CA SER A 96 6.46 -0.69 16.57
C SER A 96 5.23 -1.22 15.82
N PHE A 97 5.47 -1.60 14.57
CA PHE A 97 4.56 -2.34 13.71
C PHE A 97 5.28 -3.63 13.32
N ASP A 98 4.83 -4.75 13.80
CA ASP A 98 5.55 -6.00 13.67
C ASP A 98 5.12 -6.84 12.43
N SER A 99 5.85 -7.95 12.22
CA SER A 99 5.58 -8.85 11.10
C SER A 99 4.22 -9.54 11.19
N LYS A 100 3.69 -9.75 12.41
CA LYS A 100 2.38 -10.33 12.64
C LYS A 100 1.26 -9.34 12.30
N ASP A 101 1.46 -8.06 12.62
CA ASP A 101 0.60 -6.97 12.21
C ASP A 101 0.53 -6.88 10.68
N LEU A 102 1.70 -6.95 10.02
CA LEU A 102 1.78 -6.95 8.56
C LEU A 102 1.10 -8.17 7.94
N GLU A 103 1.32 -9.35 8.52
CA GLU A 103 0.66 -10.58 8.09
C GLU A 103 -0.87 -10.46 8.18
N THR A 104 -1.37 -9.91 9.26
CA THR A 104 -2.81 -9.65 9.44
C THR A 104 -3.32 -8.62 8.44
N CYS A 105 -2.54 -7.54 8.17
CA CYS A 105 -2.93 -6.50 7.23
C CYS A 105 -2.96 -6.95 5.78
N LEU A 106 -2.12 -7.90 5.36
CA LEU A 106 -2.01 -8.31 3.97
C LEU A 106 -2.56 -9.73 3.71
N GLY A 107 -2.74 -10.53 4.75
CA GLY A 107 -3.05 -11.95 4.65
C GLY A 107 -4.56 -12.29 4.67
N ASN A 108 -5.45 -11.31 4.83
CA ASN A 108 -6.89 -11.55 4.72
C ASN A 108 -7.29 -11.76 3.26
N ASP A 109 -8.26 -12.64 3.03
CA ASP A 109 -8.81 -12.87 1.70
C ASP A 109 -9.39 -11.58 1.11
N GLY A 110 -9.30 -11.48 -0.20
CA GLY A 110 -9.75 -10.32 -0.96
C GLY A 110 -8.63 -9.39 -1.39
N ARG A 111 -9.04 -8.23 -1.89
CA ARG A 111 -8.11 -7.26 -2.46
C ARG A 111 -7.43 -6.45 -1.37
N ALA A 112 -6.10 -6.34 -1.48
CA ALA A 112 -5.29 -5.44 -0.69
C ALA A 112 -4.87 -4.20 -1.50
N PHE A 113 -4.63 -3.11 -0.78
CA PHE A 113 -4.14 -1.84 -1.27
C PHE A 113 -2.85 -1.48 -0.55
N ILE A 114 -1.86 -0.95 -1.27
CA ILE A 114 -0.67 -0.31 -0.71
C ILE A 114 -0.46 1.03 -1.41
N GLY A 115 -0.23 2.06 -0.62
CA GLY A 115 0.16 3.38 -1.11
C GLY A 115 1.10 4.07 -0.15
N SER A 116 1.98 4.91 -0.68
CA SER A 116 2.88 5.73 0.14
C SER A 116 2.90 7.18 -0.31
N THR A 117 3.24 8.05 0.62
CA THR A 117 3.38 9.48 0.34
C THR A 117 4.43 10.10 1.27
N MET A 118 5.03 11.19 0.81
CA MET A 118 5.85 12.05 1.64
C MET A 118 5.16 13.40 1.80
N ILE A 119 5.05 13.87 3.03
CA ILE A 119 4.43 15.13 3.42
C ILE A 119 5.52 16.03 3.97
N LYS A 120 5.81 17.14 3.28
CA LYS A 120 6.89 18.05 3.64
C LYS A 120 6.57 18.81 4.94
N ASP A 121 5.34 19.24 5.10
CA ASP A 121 4.87 19.93 6.30
C ASP A 121 3.77 19.11 7.00
N PRO A 122 4.12 18.34 8.05
CA PRO A 122 3.16 17.59 8.85
C PRO A 122 2.39 18.44 9.86
N ASN A 123 2.71 19.74 9.96
CA ASN A 123 2.07 20.67 10.89
C ASN A 123 0.70 21.14 10.38
N THR A 124 -0.16 20.21 10.04
CA THR A 124 -1.51 20.46 9.53
C THR A 124 -2.55 19.68 10.33
N GLY A 125 -3.61 20.36 10.80
CA GLY A 125 -4.73 19.70 11.49
C GLY A 125 -5.53 18.70 10.61
N LYS A 126 -5.19 18.59 9.31
CA LYS A 126 -5.81 17.66 8.36
C LYS A 126 -4.85 16.55 7.91
N LEU A 127 -3.79 16.27 8.69
CA LEU A 127 -2.73 15.34 8.31
C LEU A 127 -3.28 13.97 7.87
N GLY A 128 -4.21 13.37 8.62
CA GLY A 128 -4.81 12.08 8.27
C GLY A 128 -5.54 12.09 6.93
N SER A 129 -6.30 13.15 6.65
CA SER A 129 -6.98 13.33 5.37
C SER A 129 -5.98 13.49 4.21
N VAL A 130 -4.89 14.23 4.42
CA VAL A 130 -3.83 14.44 3.42
C VAL A 130 -3.08 13.14 3.15
N ILE A 131 -2.75 12.37 4.19
CA ILE A 131 -2.12 11.04 4.04
C ILE A 131 -3.03 10.14 3.20
N LEU A 132 -4.27 9.97 3.61
CA LEU A 132 -5.24 9.10 2.94
C LEU A 132 -5.40 9.48 1.47
N HIS A 133 -5.67 10.76 1.21
CA HIS A 133 -5.84 11.28 -0.15
C HIS A 133 -4.60 11.05 -1.04
N ASN A 134 -3.43 11.38 -0.52
CA ASN A 134 -2.19 11.24 -1.29
C ASN A 134 -1.82 9.78 -1.54
N CYS A 135 -1.93 8.90 -0.54
CA CYS A 135 -1.68 7.48 -0.72
C CYS A 135 -2.63 6.88 -1.76
N MET A 136 -3.92 7.19 -1.67
CA MET A 136 -4.91 6.69 -2.62
C MET A 136 -4.71 7.22 -4.04
N ASN A 137 -4.38 8.49 -4.20
CA ASN A 137 -4.28 9.10 -5.53
C ASN A 137 -2.93 8.91 -6.22
N ARG A 138 -1.89 8.51 -5.51
CA ARG A 138 -0.54 8.31 -6.08
C ARG A 138 -0.14 6.85 -6.25
N SER A 139 -0.92 5.92 -5.71
CA SER A 139 -0.65 4.49 -5.85
C SER A 139 -1.09 3.97 -7.22
N ALA A 140 -0.33 3.01 -7.77
CA ALA A 140 -0.73 2.19 -8.89
C ALA A 140 -1.88 1.22 -8.55
N CYS A 141 -2.10 0.93 -7.26
CA CYS A 141 -3.21 0.11 -6.80
C CYS A 141 -4.53 0.90 -6.91
N PRO A 142 -5.63 0.28 -7.36
CA PRO A 142 -6.95 0.91 -7.31
C PRO A 142 -7.31 1.29 -5.87
N PRO A 143 -7.84 2.51 -5.64
CA PRO A 143 -8.18 2.95 -4.30
C PRO A 143 -9.27 2.07 -3.69
N PRO A 144 -9.24 1.87 -2.37
CA PRO A 144 -10.27 1.11 -1.67
C PRO A 144 -11.64 1.80 -1.80
N LYS A 145 -12.67 0.98 -1.98
CA LYS A 145 -14.07 1.39 -1.90
C LYS A 145 -14.63 0.83 -0.60
N GLY A 146 -15.12 1.71 0.27
CA GLY A 146 -15.66 1.28 1.56
C GLY A 146 -14.63 1.12 2.67
N LYS A 147 -15.03 0.40 3.73
CA LYS A 147 -14.22 0.13 4.91
C LYS A 147 -13.41 -1.13 4.71
N ALA A 148 -12.14 -1.10 5.10
CA ALA A 148 -11.26 -2.25 5.05
C ALA A 148 -11.44 -3.14 6.30
N ALA A 149 -11.29 -4.46 6.18
CA ALA A 149 -11.28 -5.37 7.33
C ALA A 149 -10.05 -5.12 8.21
N ALA A 150 -8.89 -4.96 7.59
CA ALA A 150 -7.66 -4.59 8.28
C ALA A 150 -6.89 -3.54 7.51
N GLY A 151 -6.13 -2.71 8.23
CA GLY A 151 -5.24 -1.74 7.64
C GLY A 151 -4.01 -1.48 8.49
N SER A 152 -3.00 -0.90 7.89
CA SER A 152 -1.86 -0.36 8.61
C SER A 152 -1.51 1.04 8.16
N LEU A 153 -1.07 1.86 9.10
CA LEU A 153 -0.46 3.16 8.85
C LEU A 153 0.92 3.19 9.51
N VAL A 154 1.95 3.10 8.68
CA VAL A 154 3.34 3.16 9.13
C VAL A 154 3.91 4.52 8.76
N LEU A 155 4.42 5.24 9.76
CA LEU A 155 4.96 6.58 9.63
C LEU A 155 6.46 6.57 9.90
N VAL A 156 7.22 7.26 9.05
CA VAL A 156 8.64 7.53 9.27
C VAL A 156 8.83 9.03 9.39
N VAL A 157 9.40 9.46 10.50
CA VAL A 157 9.52 10.87 10.91
C VAL A 157 10.93 11.19 11.38
N SER A 158 11.30 12.48 11.43
CA SER A 158 12.55 12.90 12.07
C SER A 158 12.39 13.08 13.57
N GLU A 159 13.50 13.09 14.31
CA GLU A 159 13.52 13.40 15.75
C GLU A 159 12.89 14.77 16.03
N GLU A 160 13.17 15.76 15.20
CA GLU A 160 12.63 17.11 15.33
C GLU A 160 11.09 17.16 15.20
N MET A 161 10.54 16.33 14.29
CA MET A 161 9.09 16.24 14.10
C MET A 161 8.38 15.66 15.32
N VAL A 162 8.93 14.64 15.95
CA VAL A 162 8.31 14.04 17.15
C VAL A 162 8.59 14.82 18.41
N ALA A 163 9.63 15.66 18.42
CA ALA A 163 9.88 16.60 19.51
C ALA A 163 8.91 17.79 19.51
N ASP A 164 8.26 18.09 18.38
CA ASP A 164 7.22 19.12 18.29
C ASP A 164 5.87 18.56 18.78
N PRO A 165 5.32 19.08 19.92
CA PRO A 165 4.06 18.56 20.47
C PRO A 165 2.87 18.71 19.51
N LYS A 166 2.89 19.72 18.63
CA LYS A 166 1.82 19.95 17.66
C LYS A 166 1.86 18.91 16.55
N VAL A 167 3.04 18.57 16.06
CA VAL A 167 3.24 17.50 15.06
C VAL A 167 2.85 16.15 15.66
N SER A 168 3.27 15.86 16.89
CA SER A 168 2.92 14.62 17.61
C SER A 168 1.40 14.47 17.74
N LYS A 169 0.70 15.51 18.14
CA LYS A 169 -0.78 15.53 18.20
C LYS A 169 -1.43 15.33 16.82
N ASN A 170 -0.85 15.91 15.77
CA ASN A 170 -1.36 15.71 14.40
C ASN A 170 -1.15 14.26 13.93
N ILE A 171 -0.03 13.61 14.32
CA ILE A 171 0.23 12.20 14.05
C ILE A 171 -0.82 11.30 14.71
N GLU A 172 -1.08 11.49 16.01
CA GLU A 172 -2.13 10.76 16.75
C GLU A 172 -3.49 10.92 16.08
N SER A 173 -3.86 12.16 15.75
CA SER A 173 -5.10 12.48 15.05
C SER A 173 -5.17 11.84 13.66
N ALA A 174 -4.05 11.74 12.96
CA ALA A 174 -3.97 11.08 11.66
C ALA A 174 -4.18 9.57 11.76
N ILE A 175 -3.58 8.93 12.76
CA ILE A 175 -3.78 7.50 13.04
C ILE A 175 -5.27 7.24 13.34
N ALA A 176 -5.88 8.03 14.22
CA ALA A 176 -7.30 7.91 14.54
C ALA A 176 -8.21 8.12 13.31
N TYR A 177 -7.90 9.13 12.46
CA TYR A 177 -8.65 9.40 11.24
C TYR A 177 -8.60 8.26 10.24
N VAL A 178 -7.41 7.67 10.01
CA VAL A 178 -7.23 6.53 9.13
C VAL A 178 -7.89 5.28 9.72
N GLY A 179 -7.84 5.12 11.05
CA GLY A 179 -8.50 4.04 11.78
C GLY A 179 -10.01 3.97 11.52
N GLY A 180 -10.66 5.11 11.32
CA GLY A 180 -12.08 5.14 10.93
C GLY A 180 -12.40 4.50 9.57
N ARG A 181 -11.39 4.18 8.77
CA ARG A 181 -11.51 3.51 7.45
C ARG A 181 -11.26 2.00 7.49
N CYS A 182 -10.90 1.46 8.65
CA CYS A 182 -10.63 0.05 8.86
C CYS A 182 -11.48 -0.48 10.03
N GLU A 183 -11.73 -1.78 10.08
CA GLU A 183 -12.27 -2.42 11.28
C GLU A 183 -11.18 -2.53 12.34
N THR A 184 -9.96 -2.90 11.89
CA THR A 184 -8.76 -2.93 12.70
C THR A 184 -7.67 -2.14 12.01
N LEU A 185 -7.02 -1.20 12.71
CA LEU A 185 -5.85 -0.47 12.23
C LEU A 185 -4.64 -0.82 13.11
N PHE A 186 -3.58 -1.27 12.48
CA PHE A 186 -2.24 -1.37 13.07
C PHE A 186 -1.45 -0.12 12.71
N SER A 187 -0.63 0.38 13.64
CA SER A 187 0.16 1.58 13.36
C SER A 187 1.57 1.45 13.89
N GLY A 188 2.52 2.06 13.17
CA GLY A 188 3.91 2.16 13.58
C GLY A 188 4.43 3.57 13.34
N VAL A 189 5.27 4.06 14.25
CA VAL A 189 5.93 5.37 14.13
C VAL A 189 7.42 5.19 14.33
N TYR A 190 8.19 5.35 13.27
CA TYR A 190 9.64 5.12 13.23
C TYR A 190 10.40 6.42 13.09
N VAL A 191 11.40 6.61 13.94
CA VAL A 191 12.26 7.79 13.90
C VAL A 191 13.51 7.51 13.07
N ARG A 192 13.83 8.42 12.14
CA ARG A 192 15.01 8.33 11.29
C ARG A 192 15.70 9.69 11.16
N LYS A 193 17.02 9.66 11.09
CA LYS A 193 17.81 10.85 10.77
C LYS A 193 17.61 11.24 9.30
N ASN A 194 17.66 12.56 9.03
CA ASN A 194 17.65 13.12 7.66
C ASN A 194 16.42 12.74 6.81
N VAL A 195 15.25 12.63 7.43
CA VAL A 195 14.00 12.46 6.67
C VAL A 195 13.51 13.84 6.23
N PRO A 196 13.34 14.08 4.90
CA PRO A 196 13.00 15.41 4.37
C PRO A 196 11.53 15.80 4.61
N GLY A 197 10.77 14.96 5.28
CA GLY A 197 9.36 15.14 5.60
C GLY A 197 8.82 13.86 6.23
N LEU A 198 7.56 13.88 6.64
CA LEU A 198 6.87 12.69 7.12
C LEU A 198 6.61 11.74 5.95
N ILE A 199 7.10 10.51 6.03
CA ILE A 199 6.76 9.45 5.08
C ILE A 199 5.65 8.62 5.70
N ALA A 200 4.55 8.44 4.96
CA ALA A 200 3.45 7.59 5.36
C ALA A 200 3.28 6.44 4.36
N ILE A 201 3.15 5.23 4.88
CA ILE A 201 2.84 4.02 4.12
C ILE A 201 1.52 3.50 4.66
N LEU A 202 0.52 3.42 3.78
CA LEU A 202 -0.82 2.93 4.09
C LEU A 202 -1.04 1.60 3.40
N SER A 203 -1.44 0.58 4.15
CA SER A 203 -2.00 -0.64 3.57
C SER A 203 -3.42 -0.89 4.07
N MET A 204 -4.26 -1.50 3.23
CA MET A 204 -5.63 -1.87 3.55
C MET A 204 -5.95 -3.21 2.89
N ASN A 205 -6.70 -4.08 3.55
CA ASN A 205 -7.09 -5.39 3.03
C ASN A 205 -8.54 -5.75 3.39
N GLY A 206 -9.04 -6.83 2.79
CA GLY A 206 -10.44 -7.23 2.92
C GLY A 206 -11.38 -6.26 2.21
N LEU A 207 -10.89 -5.62 1.13
CA LEU A 207 -11.66 -4.70 0.32
C LEU A 207 -12.56 -5.47 -0.65
N ALA A 208 -13.78 -5.00 -0.84
CA ALA A 208 -14.64 -5.52 -1.91
C ALA A 208 -13.96 -5.38 -3.28
N THR A 209 -14.01 -6.41 -4.06
CA THR A 209 -13.50 -6.48 -5.45
C THR A 209 -14.37 -5.69 -6.42
#